data_be3ffcd98adeef99d115511759e5780a
#
_entry.id   be3ffcd98adeef99d115511759e5780a
#
_cell.length_a   1.000
_cell.length_b   1.000
_cell.length_c   1.000
_cell.angle_alpha   90.00
_cell.angle_beta   90.00
_cell.angle_gamma   90.00
#
_symmetry.space_group_name_H-M   'P 1'
#
loop_
_entity.id
_entity.type
_entity.pdbx_description
1 polymer ?
#
loop_
_entity_poly.entity_id
_entity_poly.type
_entity_poly.pdbx_seq_one_letter_code
_entity_poly.pdbx_strand_id
1 'polypeptide(L)'
;MLGGAVGGSPSLIGSLAVWQGLFSASELDALVQLGDGLALEKAELSAGRGYENIRSTKVAWVPRAPQTEHLYRRMEEAVLEMNARYFRFDLSGLAALQYAVYGGPEGGHFDWHKDYGRDASDPDQEPRKLTLSLQLSDGGDYKGCDLQARAGNLIDTAPRERGTIVAFPANVLHQVTPIESGVRRSLVTWAVGPEFR
;
A
#
# COMPACT_ATOMS: atom_id res chain seq x y z
N MET A 1 3.91 -31.16 6.05
CA MET A 1 3.35 -30.40 7.20
C MET A 1 3.72 -28.94 6.98
N LEU A 2 2.77 -28.16 6.51
CA LEU A 2 2.93 -26.71 6.33
C LEU A 2 2.84 -26.10 7.74
N GLY A 3 3.95 -25.62 8.27
CA GLY A 3 3.99 -24.86 9.51
C GLY A 3 3.22 -23.56 9.32
N GLY A 4 1.99 -23.51 9.80
CA GLY A 4 1.21 -22.30 9.82
C GLY A 4 1.90 -21.29 10.74
N ALA A 5 2.40 -20.19 10.17
CA ALA A 5 2.71 -19.02 10.94
C ALA A 5 1.41 -18.59 11.63
N VAL A 6 1.42 -18.49 12.96
CA VAL A 6 0.31 -17.96 13.74
C VAL A 6 0.31 -16.45 13.51
N GLY A 7 -0.21 -16.03 12.37
CA GLY A 7 -0.45 -14.62 12.09
C GLY A 7 -1.53 -14.10 13.04
N GLY A 8 -1.30 -12.96 13.68
CA GLY A 8 -2.33 -12.28 14.46
C GLY A 8 -3.60 -12.04 13.64
N SER A 9 -4.71 -11.72 14.30
CA SER A 9 -5.93 -11.28 13.61
C SER A 9 -5.84 -9.80 13.29
N PRO A 10 -6.47 -9.33 12.19
CA PRO A 10 -6.60 -7.91 11.92
C PRO A 10 -7.28 -7.15 13.06
N SER A 11 -6.84 -5.91 13.30
CA SER A 11 -7.38 -5.01 14.33
C SER A 11 -7.58 -3.60 13.76
N LEU A 12 -8.22 -2.71 14.52
CA LEU A 12 -8.39 -1.29 14.14
C LEU A 12 -7.46 -0.41 14.97
N ILE A 13 -6.82 0.55 14.29
CA ILE A 13 -6.14 1.70 14.91
C ILE A 13 -6.76 2.95 14.30
N GLY A 14 -7.64 3.61 15.05
CA GLY A 14 -8.42 4.72 14.52
C GLY A 14 -9.23 4.32 13.28
N SER A 15 -8.97 4.96 12.15
CA SER A 15 -9.61 4.68 10.85
C SER A 15 -8.89 3.62 10.02
N LEU A 16 -7.77 3.07 10.52
CA LEU A 16 -6.93 2.11 9.83
C LEU A 16 -7.21 0.70 10.31
N ALA A 17 -7.47 -0.24 9.40
CA ALA A 17 -7.40 -1.66 9.71
C ALA A 17 -5.94 -2.12 9.56
N VAL A 18 -5.44 -2.87 10.54
CA VAL A 18 -4.04 -3.28 10.65
C VAL A 18 -3.95 -4.78 10.83
N TRP A 19 -3.04 -5.42 10.10
CA TRP A 19 -2.76 -6.84 10.25
C TRP A 19 -1.26 -7.11 10.23
N GLN A 20 -0.76 -7.83 11.22
CA GLN A 20 0.64 -8.26 11.34
C GLN A 20 0.76 -9.78 11.25
N GLY A 21 1.90 -10.26 10.76
CA GLY A 21 2.22 -11.69 10.76
C GLY A 21 1.60 -12.50 9.62
N LEU A 22 1.00 -11.85 8.60
CA LEU A 22 0.57 -12.54 7.40
C LEU A 22 1.78 -13.03 6.58
N PHE A 23 2.85 -12.24 6.50
CA PHE A 23 4.10 -12.58 5.82
C PHE A 23 5.19 -12.96 6.82
N SER A 24 5.93 -14.02 6.53
CA SER A 24 7.16 -14.37 7.26
C SER A 24 8.32 -13.41 6.90
N ALA A 25 9.36 -13.37 7.72
CA ALA A 25 10.54 -12.56 7.46
C ALA A 25 11.19 -12.91 6.10
N SER A 26 11.27 -14.19 5.76
CA SER A 26 11.84 -14.66 4.48
C SER A 26 10.99 -14.26 3.26
N GLU A 27 9.66 -14.23 3.39
CA GLU A 27 8.78 -13.72 2.33
C GLU A 27 8.97 -12.21 2.13
N LEU A 28 9.12 -11.46 3.23
CA LEU A 28 9.40 -10.02 3.16
C LEU A 28 10.77 -9.73 2.54
N ASP A 29 11.80 -10.53 2.86
CA ASP A 29 13.12 -10.41 2.23
C ASP A 29 13.07 -10.69 0.73
N ALA A 30 12.36 -11.74 0.32
CA ALA A 30 12.16 -12.07 -1.10
C ALA A 30 11.39 -10.97 -1.84
N LEU A 31 10.39 -10.34 -1.19
CA LEU A 31 9.66 -9.20 -1.74
C LEU A 31 10.54 -7.97 -1.97
N VAL A 32 11.42 -7.65 -1.01
CA VAL A 32 12.37 -6.53 -1.15
C VAL A 32 13.36 -6.82 -2.29
N GLN A 33 13.92 -8.04 -2.35
CA GLN A 33 14.83 -8.44 -3.43
C GLN A 33 14.16 -8.36 -4.81
N LEU A 34 12.93 -8.86 -4.91
CA LEU A 34 12.13 -8.76 -6.14
C LEU A 34 11.93 -7.30 -6.54
N GLY A 35 11.45 -6.46 -5.62
CA GLY A 35 11.13 -5.07 -5.88
C GLY A 35 12.36 -4.22 -6.23
N ASP A 36 13.47 -4.40 -5.50
CA ASP A 36 14.73 -3.69 -5.78
C ASP A 36 15.37 -4.15 -7.11
N GLY A 37 15.01 -5.34 -7.63
CA GLY A 37 15.42 -5.84 -8.94
C GLY A 37 14.57 -5.34 -10.11
N LEU A 38 13.46 -4.66 -9.87
CA LEU A 38 12.60 -4.09 -10.90
C LEU A 38 13.14 -2.73 -11.38
N ALA A 39 12.77 -2.34 -12.61
CA ALA A 39 13.04 -1.01 -13.12
C ALA A 39 12.17 0.01 -12.36
N LEU A 40 12.79 0.76 -11.45
CA LEU A 40 12.12 1.82 -10.69
C LEU A 40 12.04 3.09 -11.51
N GLU A 41 10.82 3.60 -11.70
CA GLU A 41 10.56 4.86 -12.39
C GLU A 41 10.07 5.91 -11.39
N LYS A 42 10.30 7.20 -11.68
CA LYS A 42 9.70 8.28 -10.91
C LYS A 42 8.18 8.18 -11.05
N ALA A 43 7.47 8.14 -9.93
CA ALA A 43 6.02 8.07 -9.98
C ALA A 43 5.45 9.36 -10.57
N GLU A 44 4.69 9.23 -11.64
CA GLU A 44 3.91 10.32 -12.20
C GLU A 44 2.47 10.24 -11.68
N LEU A 45 1.86 11.40 -11.41
CA LEU A 45 0.45 11.47 -11.11
C LEU A 45 -0.33 11.57 -12.43
N SER A 46 -1.35 10.74 -12.59
CA SER A 46 -2.23 10.73 -13.77
C SER A 46 -3.06 12.01 -13.95
N ALA A 47 -2.94 12.98 -13.05
CA ALA A 47 -3.73 14.21 -13.03
C ALA A 47 -2.91 15.44 -13.43
N GLY A 48 -2.58 15.59 -14.72
CA GLY A 48 -2.24 16.87 -15.35
C GLY A 48 -1.10 17.71 -14.73
N ARG A 49 -0.68 18.76 -15.42
CA ARG A 49 0.32 19.73 -14.97
C ARG A 49 -0.10 20.45 -13.69
N GLY A 50 0.77 20.50 -12.69
CA GLY A 50 0.57 21.21 -11.41
C GLY A 50 0.72 20.34 -10.16
N TYR A 51 0.89 19.02 -10.31
CA TYR A 51 1.02 18.08 -9.20
C TYR A 51 2.46 17.57 -9.00
N GLU A 52 3.43 18.16 -9.68
CA GLU A 52 4.84 17.73 -9.69
C GLU A 52 5.51 17.77 -8.31
N ASN A 53 4.95 18.57 -7.38
CA ASN A 53 5.44 18.68 -6.00
C ASN A 53 4.67 17.82 -4.98
N ILE A 54 3.60 17.12 -5.39
CA ILE A 54 2.75 16.34 -4.48
C ILE A 54 3.37 14.98 -4.18
N ARG A 55 4.16 14.42 -5.11
CA ARG A 55 4.76 13.10 -4.95
C ARG A 55 6.23 13.08 -5.39
N SER A 56 7.10 12.65 -4.48
CA SER A 56 8.49 12.30 -4.78
C SER A 56 8.72 10.85 -4.35
N THR A 57 8.53 9.91 -5.27
CA THR A 57 8.61 8.47 -4.99
C THR A 57 9.07 7.76 -6.25
N LYS A 58 9.87 6.72 -6.10
CA LYS A 58 10.13 5.78 -7.19
C LYS A 58 9.22 4.57 -7.03
N VAL A 59 8.67 4.09 -8.13
CA VAL A 59 7.76 2.95 -8.15
C VAL A 59 8.11 1.96 -9.23
N ALA A 60 7.76 0.70 -9.01
CA ALA A 60 7.70 -0.32 -10.04
C ALA A 60 6.42 -1.13 -9.92
N TRP A 61 5.87 -1.54 -11.03
CA TRP A 61 4.73 -2.45 -11.05
C TRP A 61 5.24 -3.89 -11.04
N VAL A 62 4.77 -4.68 -10.06
CA VAL A 62 5.09 -6.10 -9.99
C VAL A 62 4.22 -6.83 -11.03
N PRO A 63 4.81 -7.44 -12.07
CA PRO A 63 4.01 -8.11 -13.08
C PRO A 63 3.28 -9.33 -12.48
N ARG A 64 2.02 -9.56 -12.85
CA ARG A 64 1.32 -10.79 -12.49
C ARG A 64 1.80 -11.92 -13.41
N ALA A 65 2.56 -12.85 -12.85
CA ALA A 65 3.20 -13.94 -13.55
C ALA A 65 3.27 -15.18 -12.63
N PRO A 66 3.55 -16.38 -13.15
CA PRO A 66 3.63 -17.58 -12.30
C PRO A 66 4.54 -17.43 -11.09
N GLN A 67 5.64 -16.66 -11.21
CA GLN A 67 6.62 -16.43 -10.14
C GLN A 67 6.11 -15.49 -9.06
N THR A 68 5.19 -14.58 -9.40
CA THR A 68 4.63 -13.55 -8.49
C THR A 68 3.20 -13.83 -8.07
N GLU A 69 2.54 -14.85 -8.63
CA GLU A 69 1.14 -15.18 -8.35
C GLU A 69 0.89 -15.46 -6.86
N HIS A 70 1.88 -16.01 -6.16
CA HIS A 70 1.77 -16.23 -4.72
C HIS A 70 1.64 -14.92 -3.93
N LEU A 71 2.25 -13.81 -4.39
CA LEU A 71 2.15 -12.50 -3.77
C LEU A 71 0.75 -11.91 -3.98
N TYR A 72 0.23 -12.02 -5.19
CA TYR A 72 -1.14 -11.60 -5.49
C TYR A 72 -2.15 -12.32 -4.61
N ARG A 73 -2.04 -13.66 -4.48
CA ARG A 73 -2.92 -14.45 -3.61
C ARG A 73 -2.83 -14.04 -2.14
N ARG A 74 -1.63 -13.72 -1.63
CA ARG A 74 -1.45 -13.27 -0.24
C ARG A 74 -2.07 -11.89 -0.02
N MET A 75 -1.95 -10.99 -0.98
CA MET A 75 -2.59 -9.68 -0.90
C MET A 75 -4.11 -9.78 -1.07
N GLU A 76 -4.61 -10.68 -1.92
CA GLU A 76 -6.04 -10.99 -2.03
C GLU A 76 -6.60 -11.55 -0.72
N GLU A 77 -5.88 -12.45 -0.05
CA GLU A 77 -6.24 -12.97 1.28
C GLU A 77 -6.39 -11.82 2.29
N ALA A 78 -5.42 -10.89 2.33
CA ALA A 78 -5.49 -9.73 3.20
C ALA A 78 -6.69 -8.83 2.90
N VAL A 79 -6.94 -8.55 1.63
CA VAL A 79 -8.10 -7.75 1.19
C VAL A 79 -9.40 -8.39 1.65
N LEU A 80 -9.59 -9.68 1.35
CA LEU A 80 -10.84 -10.37 1.66
C LEU A 80 -11.12 -10.42 3.16
N GLU A 81 -10.11 -10.75 3.97
CA GLU A 81 -10.25 -10.83 5.43
C GLU A 81 -10.52 -9.46 6.06
N MET A 82 -9.75 -8.42 5.68
CA MET A 82 -9.92 -7.09 6.24
C MET A 82 -11.23 -6.44 5.75
N ASN A 83 -11.62 -6.68 4.50
CA ASN A 83 -12.89 -6.22 3.97
C ASN A 83 -14.08 -6.88 4.68
N ALA A 84 -14.05 -8.20 4.87
CA ALA A 84 -15.13 -8.92 5.55
C ALA A 84 -15.35 -8.44 6.99
N ARG A 85 -14.26 -8.08 7.70
CA ARG A 85 -14.33 -7.63 9.09
C ARG A 85 -14.73 -6.17 9.25
N TYR A 86 -14.20 -5.27 8.41
CA TYR A 86 -14.23 -3.85 8.73
C TYR A 86 -14.96 -2.98 7.70
N PHE A 87 -14.90 -3.33 6.40
CA PHE A 87 -15.40 -2.42 5.36
C PHE A 87 -16.65 -2.92 4.66
N ARG A 88 -16.75 -4.22 4.39
CA ARG A 88 -17.90 -4.88 3.75
C ARG A 88 -18.27 -4.26 2.40
N PHE A 89 -17.25 -3.84 1.65
CA PHE A 89 -17.44 -3.33 0.31
C PHE A 89 -17.70 -4.47 -0.67
N ASP A 90 -18.46 -4.16 -1.71
CA ASP A 90 -18.59 -5.01 -2.88
C ASP A 90 -17.30 -4.89 -3.69
N LEU A 91 -16.53 -5.96 -3.79
CA LEU A 91 -15.24 -6.00 -4.46
C LEU A 91 -15.26 -7.05 -5.56
N SER A 92 -14.68 -6.73 -6.72
CA SER A 92 -14.58 -7.62 -7.87
C SER A 92 -13.17 -8.18 -8.10
N GLY A 93 -12.13 -7.54 -7.53
CA GLY A 93 -10.75 -8.01 -7.67
C GLY A 93 -9.71 -7.05 -7.13
N LEU A 94 -8.44 -7.40 -7.38
CA LEU A 94 -7.29 -6.54 -7.14
C LEU A 94 -6.83 -5.85 -8.42
N ALA A 95 -6.43 -4.60 -8.27
CA ALA A 95 -5.56 -3.93 -9.23
C ALA A 95 -4.11 -4.47 -9.15
N ALA A 96 -3.19 -3.84 -9.87
CA ALA A 96 -1.79 -4.23 -9.85
C ALA A 96 -1.13 -4.02 -8.48
N LEU A 97 -0.03 -4.73 -8.22
CA LEU A 97 0.84 -4.50 -7.07
C LEU A 97 1.89 -3.45 -7.44
N GLN A 98 1.98 -2.37 -6.65
CA GLN A 98 2.97 -1.30 -6.81
C GLN A 98 4.02 -1.39 -5.70
N TYR A 99 5.27 -1.66 -6.08
CA TYR A 99 6.41 -1.51 -5.19
C TYR A 99 6.82 -0.04 -5.16
N ALA A 100 6.87 0.56 -3.98
CA ALA A 100 7.17 1.97 -3.80
C ALA A 100 8.40 2.17 -2.91
N VAL A 101 9.31 3.07 -3.33
CA VAL A 101 10.55 3.40 -2.62
C VAL A 101 10.60 4.90 -2.38
N TYR A 102 10.65 5.27 -1.11
CA TYR A 102 10.84 6.63 -0.64
C TYR A 102 12.25 6.77 -0.10
N GLY A 103 13.00 7.74 -0.60
CA GLY A 103 14.39 7.97 -0.16
C GLY A 103 15.04 9.08 -0.96
N GLY A 104 16.32 9.32 -0.64
CA GLY A 104 17.16 10.26 -1.36
C GLY A 104 17.09 11.69 -0.87
N PRO A 105 18.00 12.57 -1.40
CA PRO A 105 18.15 13.97 -0.97
C PRO A 105 16.93 14.84 -1.30
N GLU A 106 16.02 14.36 -2.13
CA GLU A 106 14.81 15.07 -2.58
C GLU A 106 13.63 14.96 -1.60
N GLY A 107 13.83 14.30 -0.43
CA GLY A 107 12.79 14.16 0.58
C GLY A 107 11.56 13.38 0.05
N GLY A 108 11.74 12.09 -0.25
CA GLY A 108 10.64 11.25 -0.77
C GLY A 108 9.37 11.37 0.08
N HIS A 109 8.25 11.69 -0.55
CA HIS A 109 6.95 11.91 0.09
C HIS A 109 5.79 11.66 -0.87
N PHE A 110 4.58 11.64 -0.34
CA PHE A 110 3.35 11.73 -1.09
C PHE A 110 2.33 12.52 -0.27
N ASP A 111 2.04 13.73 -0.68
CA ASP A 111 1.18 14.67 0.05
C ASP A 111 -0.28 14.17 0.10
N TRP A 112 -1.13 14.89 0.84
CA TRP A 112 -2.53 14.54 1.05
C TRP A 112 -3.29 14.29 -0.25
N HIS A 113 -3.77 13.06 -0.44
CA HIS A 113 -4.50 12.62 -1.62
C HIS A 113 -5.52 11.53 -1.26
N LYS A 114 -6.31 11.15 -2.24
CA LYS A 114 -7.23 10.01 -2.21
C LYS A 114 -6.89 9.08 -3.36
N ASP A 115 -7.03 7.79 -3.12
CA ASP A 115 -6.82 6.77 -4.15
C ASP A 115 -8.09 6.42 -4.93
N TYR A 116 -9.25 6.89 -4.44
CA TYR A 116 -10.55 6.63 -5.08
C TYR A 116 -10.58 7.18 -6.51
N GLY A 117 -11.10 6.35 -7.41
CA GLY A 117 -11.22 6.67 -8.82
C GLY A 117 -10.79 5.50 -9.69
N ARG A 118 -10.88 5.71 -10.99
CA ARG A 118 -10.44 4.77 -12.02
C ARG A 118 -8.99 5.06 -12.39
N ASP A 119 -8.28 4.04 -12.83
CA ASP A 119 -6.99 4.26 -13.46
C ASP A 119 -7.18 4.95 -14.81
N ALA A 120 -6.50 6.05 -15.04
CA ALA A 120 -6.62 6.80 -16.30
C ALA A 120 -6.08 6.02 -17.51
N SER A 121 -5.22 5.02 -17.27
CA SER A 121 -4.68 4.14 -18.31
C SER A 121 -5.61 2.97 -18.65
N ASP A 122 -6.60 2.68 -17.79
CA ASP A 122 -7.61 1.63 -17.97
C ASP A 122 -9.02 2.17 -17.63
N PRO A 123 -9.69 2.83 -18.58
CA PRO A 123 -11.02 3.42 -18.35
C PRO A 123 -12.11 2.39 -18.05
N ASP A 124 -11.89 1.13 -18.42
CA ASP A 124 -12.83 0.03 -18.18
C ASP A 124 -12.65 -0.59 -16.79
N GLN A 125 -11.56 -0.27 -16.10
CA GLN A 125 -11.34 -0.72 -14.73
C GLN A 125 -12.36 -0.09 -13.79
N GLU A 126 -12.93 -0.90 -12.91
CA GLU A 126 -13.78 -0.41 -11.83
C GLU A 126 -13.01 0.49 -10.86
N PRO A 127 -13.69 1.41 -10.16
CA PRO A 127 -13.03 2.32 -9.24
C PRO A 127 -12.37 1.59 -8.06
N ARG A 128 -11.27 2.14 -7.60
CA ARG A 128 -10.58 1.68 -6.38
C ARG A 128 -11.46 1.93 -5.17
N LYS A 129 -11.70 0.90 -4.36
CA LYS A 129 -12.57 0.94 -3.18
C LYS A 129 -11.80 0.85 -1.88
N LEU A 130 -10.76 0.04 -1.86
CA LEU A 130 -9.94 -0.22 -0.68
C LEU A 130 -8.47 -0.13 -1.06
N THR A 131 -7.68 0.59 -0.26
CA THR A 131 -6.23 0.67 -0.38
C THR A 131 -5.59 -0.22 0.67
N LEU A 132 -4.58 -1.00 0.27
CA LEU A 132 -3.72 -1.76 1.17
C LEU A 132 -2.26 -1.37 0.97
N SER A 133 -1.54 -1.20 2.07
CA SER A 133 -0.10 -0.94 2.09
C SER A 133 0.59 -1.93 3.02
N LEU A 134 1.49 -2.75 2.48
CA LEU A 134 2.38 -3.63 3.23
C LEU A 134 3.71 -2.92 3.48
N GLN A 135 4.08 -2.77 4.74
CA GLN A 135 5.35 -2.18 5.17
C GLN A 135 6.50 -3.17 4.98
N LEU A 136 7.49 -2.81 4.16
CA LEU A 136 8.63 -3.69 3.84
C LEU A 136 9.95 -3.30 4.52
N SER A 137 10.11 -2.04 4.92
CA SER A 137 11.25 -1.57 5.72
C SER A 137 10.96 -1.70 7.20
N ASP A 138 12.00 -1.90 8.02
CA ASP A 138 11.86 -1.75 9.47
C ASP A 138 11.71 -0.27 9.85
N GLY A 139 10.90 0.01 10.87
CA GLY A 139 10.65 1.37 11.33
C GLY A 139 11.90 2.10 11.86
N GLY A 140 12.96 1.36 12.19
CA GLY A 140 14.26 1.90 12.60
C GLY A 140 15.18 2.30 11.44
N ASP A 141 14.89 1.83 10.21
CA ASP A 141 15.77 2.05 9.04
C ASP A 141 15.60 3.44 8.40
N TYR A 142 14.58 4.21 8.83
CA TYR A 142 14.29 5.53 8.26
C TYR A 142 13.65 6.48 9.29
N LYS A 143 13.73 7.78 9.03
CA LYS A 143 13.04 8.83 9.80
C LYS A 143 12.07 9.59 8.92
N GLY A 144 10.96 10.07 9.51
CA GLY A 144 9.84 10.62 8.75
C GLY A 144 9.13 9.53 7.96
N CYS A 145 8.59 9.87 6.80
CA CYS A 145 7.95 8.96 5.87
C CYS A 145 6.80 8.14 6.49
N ASP A 146 6.03 8.75 7.38
CA ASP A 146 4.89 8.13 8.05
C ASP A 146 3.69 8.09 7.12
N LEU A 147 3.05 6.91 7.02
CA LEU A 147 1.74 6.79 6.40
C LEU A 147 0.69 7.29 7.39
N GLN A 148 -0.02 8.33 7.01
CA GLN A 148 -1.07 8.96 7.81
C GLN A 148 -2.40 9.00 7.07
N ALA A 149 -3.49 8.74 7.79
CA ALA A 149 -4.85 8.86 7.29
C ALA A 149 -5.64 9.90 8.10
N ARG A 150 -6.53 10.62 7.45
CA ARG A 150 -7.32 11.69 8.07
C ARG A 150 -8.79 11.33 8.15
N ALA A 151 -9.29 11.24 9.37
CA ALA A 151 -10.70 11.05 9.67
C ALA A 151 -11.25 12.32 10.37
N GLY A 152 -11.89 13.20 9.61
CA GLY A 152 -12.31 14.51 10.10
C GLY A 152 -11.13 15.36 10.54
N ASN A 153 -11.05 15.70 11.84
CA ASN A 153 -9.96 16.48 12.43
C ASN A 153 -8.86 15.60 13.05
N LEU A 154 -9.04 14.28 13.07
CA LEU A 154 -8.08 13.34 13.61
C LEU A 154 -7.13 12.84 12.49
N ILE A 155 -5.88 12.65 12.85
CA ILE A 155 -4.87 12.04 12.00
C ILE A 155 -4.39 10.77 12.69
N ASP A 156 -4.64 9.65 12.05
CA ASP A 156 -4.15 8.33 12.47
C ASP A 156 -2.84 8.05 11.75
N THR A 157 -1.81 7.64 12.48
CA THR A 157 -0.52 7.24 11.93
C THR A 157 -0.41 5.72 11.92
N ALA A 158 -0.07 5.16 10.78
CA ALA A 158 0.11 3.73 10.62
C ALA A 158 1.33 3.21 11.41
N PRO A 159 1.26 1.98 11.94
CA PRO A 159 2.42 1.33 12.55
C PRO A 159 3.56 1.16 11.53
N ARG A 160 4.81 1.26 12.03
CA ARG A 160 6.03 1.23 11.21
C ARG A 160 6.70 -0.16 11.18
N GLU A 161 6.19 -1.11 11.95
CA GLU A 161 6.76 -2.44 12.04
C GLU A 161 6.70 -3.16 10.69
N ARG A 162 7.83 -3.73 10.30
CA ARG A 162 7.98 -4.51 9.07
C ARG A 162 6.97 -5.67 9.03
N GLY A 163 6.34 -5.87 7.88
CA GLY A 163 5.31 -6.89 7.68
C GLY A 163 3.90 -6.46 8.11
N THR A 164 3.74 -5.21 8.59
CA THR A 164 2.41 -4.66 8.87
C THR A 164 1.70 -4.34 7.57
N ILE A 165 0.48 -4.86 7.41
CA ILE A 165 -0.47 -4.47 6.38
C ILE A 165 -1.40 -3.45 6.99
N VAL A 166 -1.60 -2.34 6.30
CA VAL A 166 -2.57 -1.30 6.64
C VAL A 166 -3.59 -1.20 5.53
N ALA A 167 -4.88 -1.21 5.88
CA ALA A 167 -5.96 -1.04 4.92
C ALA A 167 -6.90 0.09 5.34
N PHE A 168 -7.39 0.83 4.36
CA PHE A 168 -8.36 1.93 4.54
C PHE A 168 -9.16 2.14 3.24
N PRO A 169 -10.39 2.70 3.34
CA PRO A 169 -11.17 3.04 2.15
C PRO A 169 -10.40 3.98 1.22
N ALA A 170 -10.42 3.72 -0.07
CA ALA A 170 -9.67 4.50 -1.06
C ALA A 170 -10.08 5.99 -1.13
N ASN A 171 -11.26 6.36 -0.59
CA ASN A 171 -11.71 7.75 -0.48
C ASN A 171 -11.23 8.45 0.81
N VAL A 172 -10.52 7.78 1.69
CA VAL A 172 -9.88 8.39 2.87
C VAL A 172 -8.72 9.25 2.42
N LEU A 173 -8.67 10.48 2.91
CA LEU A 173 -7.56 11.39 2.69
C LEU A 173 -6.34 10.88 3.46
N HIS A 174 -5.23 10.64 2.76
CA HIS A 174 -4.02 10.08 3.36
C HIS A 174 -2.77 10.68 2.73
N GLN A 175 -1.65 10.55 3.42
CA GLN A 175 -0.33 11.02 2.97
C GLN A 175 0.78 10.08 3.42
N VAL A 176 1.94 10.22 2.78
CA VAL A 176 3.23 9.76 3.28
C VAL A 176 4.07 11.00 3.54
N THR A 177 4.37 11.29 4.82
CA THR A 177 5.15 12.48 5.20
C THR A 177 6.54 12.46 4.57
N PRO A 178 7.23 13.60 4.43
CA PRO A 178 8.58 13.62 3.88
C PRO A 178 9.54 12.72 4.66
N ILE A 179 10.39 12.00 3.92
CA ILE A 179 11.49 11.24 4.51
C ILE A 179 12.61 12.20 4.93
N GLU A 180 13.10 12.04 6.15
CA GLU A 180 14.20 12.83 6.68
C GLU A 180 15.56 12.13 6.47
N SER A 181 15.57 10.79 6.61
CA SER A 181 16.75 9.95 6.36
C SER A 181 16.37 8.50 6.15
N GLY A 182 17.29 7.73 5.56
CA GLY A 182 17.09 6.30 5.28
C GLY A 182 16.27 6.04 4.02
N VAL A 183 15.68 4.83 3.93
CA VAL A 183 14.86 4.40 2.80
C VAL A 183 13.65 3.61 3.31
N ARG A 184 12.45 4.05 2.93
CA ARG A 184 11.22 3.30 3.19
C ARG A 184 10.76 2.58 1.92
N ARG A 185 10.44 1.32 2.06
CA ARG A 185 9.86 0.46 1.01
C ARG A 185 8.49 -0.01 1.43
N SER A 186 7.56 -0.04 0.49
CA SER A 186 6.22 -0.60 0.70
C SER A 186 5.70 -1.27 -0.56
N LEU A 187 4.79 -2.24 -0.39
CA LEU A 187 4.02 -2.81 -1.47
C LEU A 187 2.57 -2.34 -1.32
N VAL A 188 2.05 -1.67 -2.34
CA VAL A 188 0.70 -1.09 -2.33
C VAL A 188 -0.16 -1.79 -3.36
N THR A 189 -1.42 -2.02 -3.02
CA THR A 189 -2.43 -2.48 -3.96
C THR A 189 -3.79 -1.85 -3.65
N TRP A 190 -4.68 -1.96 -4.61
CA TRP A 190 -6.05 -1.47 -4.49
C TRP A 190 -7.03 -2.58 -4.85
N ALA A 191 -8.05 -2.76 -4.02
CA ALA A 191 -9.19 -3.55 -4.41
C ALA A 191 -10.18 -2.66 -5.15
N VAL A 192 -10.68 -3.18 -6.26
CA VAL A 192 -11.65 -2.51 -7.14
C VAL A 192 -13.04 -3.13 -6.98
N GLY A 193 -14.06 -2.41 -7.38
CA GLY A 193 -15.44 -2.89 -7.34
C GLY A 193 -16.40 -1.84 -7.90
N PRO A 194 -17.71 -2.16 -7.98
CA PRO A 194 -18.72 -1.27 -8.54
C PRO A 194 -18.77 0.07 -7.78
N GLU A 195 -19.28 1.10 -8.43
CA GLU A 195 -19.48 2.42 -7.80
C GLU A 195 -20.24 2.30 -6.47
N PHE A 196 -19.95 3.20 -5.52
CA PHE A 196 -20.74 3.28 -4.29
C PHE A 196 -22.17 3.72 -4.64
N ARG A 197 -23.14 3.05 -4.02
CA ARG A 197 -24.58 3.35 -4.16
C ARG A 197 -25.10 4.05 -2.92
#